data_73b87d1489f90791f8af998088f1cf50
#
_entry.id   73b87d1489f90791f8af998088f1cf50
#
_cell.length_a   1.000
_cell.length_b   1.000
_cell.length_c   1.000
_cell.angle_alpha   90.00
_cell.angle_beta   90.00
_cell.angle_gamma   90.00
#
_symmetry.space_group_name_H-M   'P 1'
#
loop_
_entity.id
_entity.type
_entity.pdbx_description
1 polymer ?
#
loop_
_entity_poly.entity_id
_entity_poly.type
_entity_poly.pdbx_seq_one_letter_code
_entity_poly.pdbx_strand_id
1 'polypeptide(L)'
;MRDERELDWREHQRHEFPLPSPDLAPYVARYWIVHWSYDRPYRQLIVPYPNVHLAFRGGRATVSGVSSRHVFQELDGDGRVFGVAFRPGVFRAFLGAPVRSITDRTVPSMFPDVPEPSVPAVEEVLRSCLPEPDPAAVLAAGVVDRIVARPEITRVSALAEETGRGPRQLQRLFAEHVGIGPKWVIRRYRLHEVTQRMAAGARVDWAALAADLGYADQAHFVRDFTAMFGETPTGYAARYHQEISRQRSADAPGST
;
A
#
# COMPACT_ATOMS: atom_id res chain seq x y z
N MET A 1 -1.25 3.03 -6.47
CA MET A 1 -0.46 3.61 -5.36
C MET A 1 0.56 4.52 -6.01
N ARG A 2 0.60 5.80 -5.65
CA ARG A 2 1.44 6.81 -6.30
C ARG A 2 2.91 6.54 -6.00
N ASP A 3 3.80 6.70 -7.00
CA ASP A 3 5.15 7.12 -6.70
C ASP A 3 5.12 8.59 -6.33
N GLU A 4 5.10 8.86 -5.04
CA GLU A 4 5.06 10.23 -4.52
C GLU A 4 6.40 10.96 -4.73
N ARG A 5 7.40 10.32 -5.35
CA ARG A 5 8.74 10.84 -5.53
C ARG A 5 8.96 11.61 -6.81
N GLU A 6 8.06 11.48 -7.78
CA GLU A 6 8.22 12.11 -9.09
C GLU A 6 6.98 12.93 -9.43
N LEU A 7 7.14 14.23 -9.63
CA LEU A 7 6.05 15.12 -10.06
C LEU A 7 5.72 14.95 -11.54
N ASP A 8 6.73 14.58 -12.34
CA ASP A 8 6.60 14.46 -13.80
C ASP A 8 5.60 13.37 -14.22
N TRP A 9 5.30 12.39 -13.33
CA TRP A 9 4.27 11.39 -13.64
C TRP A 9 2.88 12.01 -13.90
N ARG A 10 2.57 13.18 -13.34
CA ARG A 10 1.28 13.86 -13.53
C ARG A 10 1.04 14.29 -14.97
N GLU A 11 2.09 14.52 -15.72
CA GLU A 11 2.01 14.88 -17.14
C GLU A 11 1.74 13.64 -18.00
N HIS A 12 2.17 12.46 -17.53
CA HIS A 12 2.14 11.21 -18.27
C HIS A 12 1.13 10.18 -17.73
N GLN A 13 0.57 10.41 -16.54
CA GLN A 13 -0.36 9.48 -15.90
C GLN A 13 -1.61 10.16 -15.35
N ARG A 14 -2.74 9.49 -15.51
CA ARG A 14 -3.99 9.84 -14.85
C ARG A 14 -4.38 8.72 -13.88
N HIS A 15 -4.65 9.09 -12.63
CA HIS A 15 -5.02 8.18 -11.55
C HIS A 15 -6.44 8.45 -11.07
N GLU A 16 -7.21 7.38 -10.89
CA GLU A 16 -8.55 7.42 -10.30
C GLU A 16 -8.60 6.42 -9.14
N PHE A 17 -9.32 6.77 -8.07
CA PHE A 17 -9.44 5.93 -6.87
C PHE A 17 -10.90 5.80 -6.44
N PRO A 18 -11.76 5.12 -7.21
CA PRO A 18 -13.14 4.89 -6.83
C PRO A 18 -13.23 4.08 -5.53
N LEU A 19 -14.27 4.35 -4.76
CA LEU A 19 -14.63 3.53 -3.61
C LEU A 19 -15.53 2.38 -4.04
N PRO A 20 -15.50 1.25 -3.32
CA PRO A 20 -16.40 0.13 -3.59
C PRO A 20 -17.83 0.45 -3.17
N SER A 21 -18.77 -0.28 -3.76
CA SER A 21 -20.15 -0.34 -3.29
C SER A 21 -20.21 -0.82 -1.83
N PRO A 22 -21.23 -0.42 -1.04
CA PRO A 22 -21.31 -0.72 0.39
C PRO A 22 -21.21 -2.22 0.73
N ASP A 23 -21.76 -3.09 -0.10
CA ASP A 23 -21.72 -4.55 0.05
C ASP A 23 -20.31 -5.14 -0.14
N LEU A 24 -19.45 -4.49 -0.94
CA LEU A 24 -18.07 -4.89 -1.18
C LEU A 24 -17.06 -4.18 -0.26
N ALA A 25 -17.45 -3.10 0.42
CA ALA A 25 -16.59 -2.36 1.32
C ALA A 25 -15.96 -3.21 2.46
N PRO A 26 -16.58 -4.30 2.97
CA PRO A 26 -15.92 -5.21 3.90
C PRO A 26 -14.69 -5.92 3.33
N TYR A 27 -14.61 -6.10 2.02
CA TYR A 27 -13.55 -6.84 1.32
C TYR A 27 -12.58 -5.93 0.57
N VAL A 28 -13.08 -4.87 -0.03
CA VAL A 28 -12.33 -3.95 -0.91
C VAL A 28 -12.08 -2.64 -0.19
N ALA A 29 -10.81 -2.24 -0.11
CA ALA A 29 -10.44 -0.94 0.45
C ALA A 29 -10.68 0.19 -0.56
N ARG A 30 -10.36 -0.03 -1.82
CA ARG A 30 -10.56 0.90 -2.95
C ARG A 30 -10.26 0.22 -4.27
N TYR A 31 -10.75 0.82 -5.34
CA TYR A 31 -10.22 0.60 -6.68
C TYR A 31 -9.10 1.59 -6.96
N TRP A 32 -8.25 1.28 -7.94
CA TRP A 32 -7.26 2.19 -8.48
C TRP A 32 -7.16 1.95 -10.00
N ILE A 33 -7.26 3.04 -10.75
CA ILE A 33 -7.21 3.00 -12.20
C ILE A 33 -6.08 3.92 -12.61
N VAL A 34 -5.16 3.41 -13.41
CA VAL A 34 -4.03 4.20 -13.91
C VAL A 34 -4.04 4.13 -15.42
N HIS A 35 -4.04 5.29 -16.04
CA HIS A 35 -3.76 5.47 -17.46
C HIS A 35 -2.39 6.10 -17.59
N TRP A 36 -1.60 5.68 -18.56
CA TRP A 36 -0.30 6.29 -18.83
C TRP A 36 -0.05 6.42 -20.33
N SER A 37 0.81 7.39 -20.69
CA SER A 37 1.34 7.61 -22.03
C SER A 37 2.78 8.04 -21.90
N TYR A 38 3.73 7.21 -22.34
CA TYR A 38 5.16 7.46 -22.27
C TYR A 38 5.83 7.18 -23.60
N ASP A 39 6.63 8.13 -24.08
CA ASP A 39 7.46 7.99 -25.28
C ASP A 39 8.68 7.07 -25.07
N ARG A 40 9.03 6.81 -23.81
CA ARG A 40 10.16 5.97 -23.40
C ARG A 40 9.77 5.17 -22.16
N PRO A 41 10.32 3.95 -21.97
CA PRO A 41 10.04 3.17 -20.77
C PRO A 41 10.32 3.95 -19.48
N TYR A 42 9.32 4.00 -18.62
CA TYR A 42 9.36 4.66 -17.31
C TYR A 42 9.29 3.62 -16.20
N ARG A 43 10.19 3.71 -15.23
CA ARG A 43 10.21 2.81 -14.07
C ARG A 43 9.49 3.46 -12.89
N GLN A 44 8.22 3.13 -12.75
CA GLN A 44 7.41 3.57 -11.61
C GLN A 44 7.82 2.85 -10.33
N LEU A 45 8.17 3.57 -9.29
CA LEU A 45 8.33 2.99 -7.95
C LEU A 45 6.98 2.88 -7.26
N ILE A 46 6.74 1.71 -6.68
CA ILE A 46 5.54 1.41 -5.89
C ILE A 46 5.95 1.14 -4.46
N VAL A 47 5.51 2.01 -3.55
CA VAL A 47 5.66 1.83 -2.11
C VAL A 47 4.54 0.91 -1.61
N PRO A 48 4.85 -0.24 -1.00
CA PRO A 48 3.86 -1.25 -0.66
C PRO A 48 2.98 -0.83 0.51
N TYR A 49 1.76 -1.36 0.51
CA TYR A 49 0.84 -1.43 1.65
C TYR A 49 0.51 -2.89 1.93
N PRO A 50 -0.05 -3.24 3.11
CA PRO A 50 -0.38 -4.62 3.45
C PRO A 50 -1.65 -5.12 2.74
N ASN A 51 -1.82 -4.74 1.48
CA ASN A 51 -2.96 -5.09 0.66
C ASN A 51 -2.55 -6.15 -0.37
N VAL A 52 -3.40 -7.14 -0.59
CA VAL A 52 -3.38 -7.96 -1.79
C VAL A 52 -4.07 -7.18 -2.90
N HIS A 53 -3.54 -7.24 -4.10
CA HIS A 53 -4.09 -6.56 -5.26
C HIS A 53 -4.53 -7.56 -6.34
N LEU A 54 -5.73 -7.38 -6.86
CA LEU A 54 -6.15 -7.94 -8.13
C LEU A 54 -6.00 -6.85 -9.18
N ALA A 55 -5.32 -7.14 -10.27
CA ALA A 55 -5.10 -6.19 -11.35
C ALA A 55 -5.51 -6.77 -12.71
N PHE A 56 -6.17 -5.96 -13.50
CA PHE A 56 -6.55 -6.26 -14.88
C PHE A 56 -5.71 -5.41 -15.83
N ARG A 57 -4.87 -6.05 -16.63
CA ARG A 57 -4.06 -5.40 -17.66
C ARG A 57 -4.31 -6.09 -19.00
N GLY A 58 -4.74 -5.34 -20.03
CA GLY A 58 -5.18 -5.92 -21.28
C GLY A 58 -6.30 -6.95 -21.10
N GLY A 59 -7.21 -6.71 -20.14
CA GLY A 59 -8.31 -7.60 -19.81
C GLY A 59 -7.96 -8.81 -18.96
N ARG A 60 -6.67 -9.13 -18.78
CA ARG A 60 -6.21 -10.28 -18.00
C ARG A 60 -6.05 -9.97 -16.53
N ALA A 61 -6.53 -10.88 -15.70
CA ALA A 61 -6.51 -10.78 -14.25
C ALA A 61 -5.24 -11.42 -13.66
N THR A 62 -4.58 -10.73 -12.74
CA THR A 62 -3.46 -11.24 -11.94
C THR A 62 -3.63 -10.85 -10.49
N VAL A 63 -3.16 -11.67 -9.56
CA VAL A 63 -3.17 -11.38 -8.13
C VAL A 63 -1.73 -11.17 -7.65
N SER A 64 -1.48 -10.01 -7.07
CA SER A 64 -0.21 -9.70 -6.40
C SER A 64 -0.41 -9.73 -4.90
N GLY A 65 0.35 -10.58 -4.23
CA GLY A 65 0.42 -10.61 -2.77
C GLY A 65 1.06 -9.35 -2.20
N VAL A 66 1.10 -9.26 -0.88
CA VAL A 66 1.75 -8.13 -0.19
C VAL A 66 3.24 -8.12 -0.53
N SER A 67 3.74 -6.99 -0.98
CA SER A 67 5.18 -6.79 -1.19
C SER A 67 5.86 -6.36 0.10
N SER A 68 6.92 -7.07 0.50
CA SER A 68 7.69 -6.74 1.72
C SER A 68 8.61 -5.54 1.54
N ARG A 69 8.88 -5.16 0.29
CA ARG A 69 9.75 -4.05 -0.13
C ARG A 69 9.09 -3.26 -1.25
N HIS A 70 9.63 -2.09 -1.56
CA HIS A 70 9.24 -1.37 -2.77
C HIS A 70 9.44 -2.24 -4.02
N VAL A 71 8.63 -2.01 -5.01
CA VAL A 71 8.76 -2.66 -6.33
C VAL A 71 8.81 -1.61 -7.41
N PHE A 72 9.42 -1.97 -8.54
CA PHE A 72 9.36 -1.15 -9.74
C PHE A 72 8.44 -1.80 -10.76
N GLN A 73 7.57 -0.98 -11.34
CA GLN A 73 6.72 -1.35 -12.46
C GLN A 73 7.19 -0.57 -13.69
N GLU A 74 7.50 -1.27 -14.76
CA GLU A 74 7.80 -0.62 -16.02
C GLU A 74 6.50 -0.25 -16.75
N LEU A 75 6.42 1.01 -17.19
CA LEU A 75 5.34 1.58 -17.97
C LEU A 75 5.94 2.05 -19.29
N ASP A 76 5.40 1.58 -20.41
CA ASP A 76 5.89 1.88 -21.75
C ASP A 76 4.70 2.14 -22.68
N GLY A 77 4.87 3.07 -23.62
CA GLY A 77 3.81 3.47 -24.54
C GLY A 77 2.53 3.91 -23.84
N ASP A 78 1.41 3.68 -24.50
CA ASP A 78 0.07 3.91 -23.96
C ASP A 78 -0.44 2.68 -23.22
N GLY A 79 -1.03 2.90 -22.06
CA GLY A 79 -1.56 1.78 -21.31
C GLY A 79 -2.56 2.14 -20.23
N ARG A 80 -3.27 1.11 -19.79
CA ARG A 80 -4.23 1.19 -18.71
C ARG A 80 -4.17 -0.05 -17.83
N VAL A 81 -4.32 0.14 -16.55
CA VAL A 81 -4.54 -0.92 -15.58
C VAL A 81 -5.70 -0.56 -14.67
N PHE A 82 -6.55 -1.53 -14.38
CA PHE A 82 -7.59 -1.44 -13.35
C PHE A 82 -7.19 -2.35 -12.20
N GLY A 83 -7.18 -1.85 -10.98
CA GLY A 83 -6.80 -2.61 -9.82
C GLY A 83 -7.81 -2.55 -8.68
N VAL A 84 -7.89 -3.64 -7.95
CA VAL A 84 -8.64 -3.79 -6.71
C VAL A 84 -7.63 -3.93 -5.57
N ALA A 85 -7.66 -3.04 -4.60
CA ALA A 85 -6.91 -3.19 -3.36
C ALA A 85 -7.84 -3.83 -2.32
N PHE A 86 -7.61 -5.09 -1.98
CA PHE A 86 -8.36 -5.74 -0.91
C PHE A 86 -7.99 -5.16 0.46
N ARG A 87 -8.93 -5.14 1.39
CA ARG A 87 -8.61 -4.79 2.78
C ARG A 87 -7.62 -5.81 3.35
N PRO A 88 -6.62 -5.36 4.14
CA PRO A 88 -5.74 -6.30 4.81
C PRO A 88 -6.54 -7.27 5.71
N GLY A 89 -6.22 -8.55 5.63
CA GLY A 89 -6.84 -9.57 6.47
C GLY A 89 -7.93 -10.41 5.79
N VAL A 90 -8.56 -9.92 4.71
CA VAL A 90 -9.74 -10.60 4.14
C VAL A 90 -9.42 -11.59 3.01
N PHE A 91 -8.26 -11.49 2.38
CA PHE A 91 -7.99 -12.20 1.11
C PHE A 91 -7.80 -13.71 1.25
N ARG A 92 -7.52 -14.22 2.46
CA ARG A 92 -7.34 -15.66 2.70
C ARG A 92 -8.52 -16.50 2.22
N ALA A 93 -9.75 -16.00 2.41
CA ALA A 93 -10.96 -16.72 2.02
C ALA A 93 -11.10 -16.87 0.50
N PHE A 94 -10.68 -15.87 -0.29
CA PHE A 94 -10.60 -15.96 -1.74
C PHE A 94 -9.47 -16.87 -2.21
N LEU A 95 -8.32 -16.83 -1.53
CA LEU A 95 -7.13 -17.60 -1.91
C LEU A 95 -7.26 -19.09 -1.56
N GLY A 96 -8.04 -19.44 -0.55
CA GLY A 96 -8.13 -20.81 -0.02
C GLY A 96 -6.86 -21.30 0.69
N ALA A 97 -5.87 -20.41 0.92
CA ALA A 97 -4.57 -20.72 1.50
C ALA A 97 -4.06 -19.53 2.34
N PRO A 98 -3.04 -19.75 3.19
CA PRO A 98 -2.41 -18.63 3.93
C PRO A 98 -1.89 -17.55 2.99
N VAL A 99 -2.22 -16.27 3.25
CA VAL A 99 -1.84 -15.14 2.38
C VAL A 99 -0.31 -15.01 2.27
N ARG A 100 0.45 -15.45 3.27
CA ARG A 100 1.93 -15.49 3.20
C ARG A 100 2.46 -16.32 2.03
N SER A 101 1.69 -17.28 1.50
CA SER A 101 2.11 -18.14 0.36
C SER A 101 2.30 -17.35 -0.93
N ILE A 102 1.68 -16.16 -1.03
CA ILE A 102 1.79 -15.27 -2.18
C ILE A 102 2.54 -13.97 -1.87
N THR A 103 3.12 -13.82 -0.67
CA THR A 103 3.94 -12.64 -0.31
C THR A 103 5.12 -12.51 -1.27
N ASP A 104 5.39 -11.29 -1.75
CA ASP A 104 6.41 -10.96 -2.75
C ASP A 104 6.24 -11.71 -4.09
N ARG A 105 5.02 -12.14 -4.40
CA ARG A 105 4.71 -12.89 -5.62
C ARG A 105 3.50 -12.33 -6.34
N THR A 106 3.53 -12.40 -7.66
CA THR A 106 2.35 -12.28 -8.52
C THR A 106 2.00 -13.66 -9.03
N VAL A 107 0.73 -14.04 -8.90
CA VAL A 107 0.21 -15.36 -9.27
C VAL A 107 -0.95 -15.20 -10.27
N PRO A 108 -1.26 -16.22 -11.06
CA PRO A 108 -2.48 -16.25 -11.87
C PRO A 108 -3.70 -15.98 -11.00
N SER A 109 -4.66 -15.25 -11.54
CA SER A 109 -5.88 -14.91 -10.82
C SER A 109 -6.80 -16.11 -10.65
N MET A 110 -7.46 -16.21 -9.48
CA MET A 110 -8.62 -17.06 -9.27
C MET A 110 -9.94 -16.38 -9.72
N PHE A 111 -9.88 -15.09 -10.03
CA PHE A 111 -11.02 -14.35 -10.57
C PHE A 111 -11.03 -14.41 -12.10
N PRO A 112 -12.20 -14.40 -12.75
CA PRO A 112 -12.31 -14.33 -14.20
C PRO A 112 -11.60 -13.11 -14.80
N ASP A 113 -11.14 -13.24 -16.03
CA ASP A 113 -10.69 -12.11 -16.83
C ASP A 113 -11.85 -11.18 -17.16
N VAL A 114 -11.57 -9.88 -17.21
CA VAL A 114 -12.55 -8.85 -17.62
C VAL A 114 -11.94 -8.08 -18.78
N PRO A 115 -12.40 -8.28 -20.02
CA PRO A 115 -11.82 -7.65 -21.21
C PRO A 115 -11.79 -6.11 -21.12
N GLU A 116 -12.89 -5.53 -20.65
CA GLU A 116 -13.04 -4.08 -20.45
C GLU A 116 -13.34 -3.76 -18.97
N PRO A 117 -12.31 -3.73 -18.11
CA PRO A 117 -12.51 -3.56 -16.68
C PRO A 117 -13.05 -2.16 -16.36
N SER A 118 -14.20 -2.14 -15.71
CA SER A 118 -14.87 -0.96 -15.15
C SER A 118 -15.31 -1.27 -13.72
N VAL A 119 -15.64 -0.26 -12.91
CA VAL A 119 -16.12 -0.52 -11.55
C VAL A 119 -17.32 -1.47 -11.54
N PRO A 120 -18.39 -1.24 -12.32
CA PRO A 120 -19.54 -2.17 -12.31
C PRO A 120 -19.18 -3.60 -12.73
N ALA A 121 -18.38 -3.76 -13.81
CA ALA A 121 -18.03 -5.09 -14.31
C ALA A 121 -17.15 -5.87 -13.33
N VAL A 122 -16.20 -5.19 -12.69
CA VAL A 122 -15.33 -5.82 -11.69
C VAL A 122 -16.10 -6.13 -10.41
N GLU A 123 -17.03 -5.28 -9.99
CA GLU A 123 -17.90 -5.55 -8.84
C GLU A 123 -18.81 -6.77 -9.06
N GLU A 124 -19.33 -6.96 -10.27
CA GLU A 124 -20.10 -8.15 -10.61
C GLU A 124 -19.26 -9.44 -10.46
N VAL A 125 -18.03 -9.43 -10.99
CA VAL A 125 -17.08 -10.55 -10.80
C VAL A 125 -16.78 -10.77 -9.31
N LEU A 126 -16.51 -9.73 -8.55
CA LEU A 126 -16.24 -9.87 -7.13
C LEU A 126 -17.42 -10.46 -6.37
N ARG A 127 -18.67 -10.04 -6.67
CA ARG A 127 -19.89 -10.59 -6.05
C ARG A 127 -20.08 -12.06 -6.36
N SER A 128 -19.78 -12.49 -7.58
CA SER A 128 -19.89 -13.90 -7.97
C SER A 128 -18.85 -14.80 -7.28
N CYS A 129 -17.78 -14.20 -6.75
CA CYS A 129 -16.68 -14.89 -6.08
C CYS A 129 -16.62 -14.64 -4.56
N LEU A 130 -17.62 -13.98 -3.97
CA LEU A 130 -17.60 -13.69 -2.54
C LEU A 130 -17.51 -14.98 -1.72
N PRO A 131 -16.53 -15.08 -0.81
CA PRO A 131 -16.38 -16.25 0.05
C PRO A 131 -17.41 -16.23 1.18
N GLU A 132 -17.59 -17.38 1.81
CA GLU A 132 -18.29 -17.46 3.10
C GLU A 132 -17.62 -16.57 4.15
N PRO A 133 -18.39 -15.97 5.07
CA PRO A 133 -17.86 -15.12 6.12
C PRO A 133 -16.82 -15.86 6.97
N ASP A 134 -15.64 -15.26 7.11
CA ASP A 134 -14.55 -15.77 7.96
C ASP A 134 -14.34 -14.87 9.18
N PRO A 135 -14.73 -15.30 10.39
CA PRO A 135 -14.53 -14.52 11.61
C PRO A 135 -13.05 -14.18 11.87
N ALA A 136 -12.12 -15.03 11.43
CA ALA A 136 -10.69 -14.77 11.60
C ALA A 136 -10.19 -13.69 10.62
N ALA A 137 -10.80 -13.58 9.44
CA ALA A 137 -10.56 -12.49 8.51
C ALA A 137 -11.03 -11.14 9.09
N VAL A 138 -12.24 -11.11 9.66
CA VAL A 138 -12.78 -9.92 10.34
C VAL A 138 -11.88 -9.49 11.49
N LEU A 139 -11.41 -10.46 12.29
CA LEU A 139 -10.47 -10.20 13.36
C LEU A 139 -9.16 -9.62 12.83
N ALA A 140 -8.57 -10.22 11.80
CA ALA A 140 -7.31 -9.75 11.22
C ALA A 140 -7.43 -8.33 10.66
N ALA A 141 -8.51 -8.04 9.93
CA ALA A 141 -8.82 -6.71 9.44
C ALA A 141 -8.97 -5.71 10.59
N GLY A 142 -9.73 -6.05 11.63
CA GLY A 142 -9.90 -5.20 12.79
C GLY A 142 -8.60 -4.91 13.56
N VAL A 143 -7.67 -5.87 13.61
CA VAL A 143 -6.33 -5.62 14.20
C VAL A 143 -5.52 -4.67 13.34
N VAL A 144 -5.59 -4.77 12.01
CA VAL A 144 -4.91 -3.81 11.12
C VAL A 144 -5.56 -2.42 11.23
N ASP A 145 -6.90 -2.33 11.24
CA ASP A 145 -7.61 -1.07 11.43
C ASP A 145 -7.20 -0.38 12.75
N ARG A 146 -6.97 -1.16 13.82
CA ARG A 146 -6.48 -0.65 15.10
C ARG A 146 -5.07 -0.09 15.02
N ILE A 147 -4.16 -0.73 14.28
CA ILE A 147 -2.83 -0.17 14.01
C ILE A 147 -2.94 1.17 13.28
N VAL A 148 -3.86 1.28 12.33
CA VAL A 148 -4.09 2.54 11.59
C VAL A 148 -4.64 3.63 12.49
N ALA A 149 -5.65 3.31 13.31
CA ALA A 149 -6.35 4.27 14.15
C ALA A 149 -5.55 4.70 15.41
N ARG A 150 -4.54 3.94 15.82
CA ARG A 150 -3.78 4.15 17.06
C ARG A 150 -2.30 4.39 16.77
N PRO A 151 -1.89 5.64 16.47
CA PRO A 151 -0.49 6.02 16.17
C PRO A 151 0.51 5.64 17.26
N GLU A 152 0.10 5.59 18.50
CA GLU A 152 0.92 5.20 19.65
C GLU A 152 1.32 3.71 19.67
N ILE A 153 0.67 2.87 18.86
CA ILE A 153 1.10 1.47 18.69
C ILE A 153 2.33 1.45 17.77
N THR A 154 3.51 1.46 18.37
CA THR A 154 4.80 1.41 17.64
C THR A 154 5.49 0.05 17.74
N ARG A 155 5.00 -0.85 18.61
CA ARG A 155 5.60 -2.17 18.90
C ARG A 155 4.53 -3.25 18.96
N VAL A 156 4.95 -4.48 18.64
CA VAL A 156 4.07 -5.66 18.70
C VAL A 156 3.58 -5.95 20.12
N SER A 157 4.37 -5.63 21.16
CA SER A 157 3.93 -5.77 22.56
C SER A 157 2.75 -4.86 22.89
N ALA A 158 2.79 -3.59 22.45
CA ALA A 158 1.66 -2.67 22.64
C ALA A 158 0.42 -3.14 21.87
N LEU A 159 0.59 -3.67 20.67
CA LEU A 159 -0.52 -4.28 19.92
C LEU A 159 -1.09 -5.51 20.63
N ALA A 160 -0.22 -6.32 21.26
CA ALA A 160 -0.62 -7.50 22.03
C ALA A 160 -1.47 -7.12 23.26
N GLU A 161 -1.04 -6.10 24.00
CA GLU A 161 -1.78 -5.53 25.13
C GLU A 161 -3.14 -4.98 24.69
N GLU A 162 -3.15 -4.17 23.63
CA GLU A 162 -4.34 -3.53 23.08
C GLU A 162 -5.38 -4.55 22.57
N THR A 163 -4.94 -5.68 22.04
CA THR A 163 -5.84 -6.70 21.45
C THR A 163 -6.13 -7.87 22.39
N GLY A 164 -5.47 -7.94 23.55
CA GLY A 164 -5.55 -9.08 24.47
C GLY A 164 -4.99 -10.38 23.87
N ARG A 165 -4.09 -10.30 22.85
CA ARG A 165 -3.57 -11.47 22.13
C ARG A 165 -2.06 -11.55 22.27
N GLY A 166 -1.55 -12.76 22.54
CA GLY A 166 -0.11 -12.96 22.61
C GLY A 166 0.62 -12.68 21.27
N PRO A 167 1.90 -12.26 21.30
CA PRO A 167 2.67 -11.95 20.09
C PRO A 167 2.70 -13.11 19.06
N ARG A 168 2.77 -14.37 19.52
CA ARG A 168 2.75 -15.55 18.62
C ARG A 168 1.41 -15.73 17.93
N GLN A 169 0.29 -15.42 18.63
CA GLN A 169 -1.04 -15.46 18.02
C GLN A 169 -1.20 -14.39 16.94
N LEU A 170 -0.70 -13.18 17.21
CA LEU A 170 -0.69 -12.10 16.22
C LEU A 170 0.17 -12.46 15.01
N GLN A 171 1.37 -13.03 15.21
CA GLN A 171 2.22 -13.47 14.11
C GLN A 171 1.53 -14.51 13.22
N ARG A 172 0.85 -15.50 13.84
CA ARG A 172 0.11 -16.52 13.10
C ARG A 172 -1.07 -15.91 12.35
N LEU A 173 -1.88 -15.07 13.01
CA LEU A 173 -3.02 -14.37 12.40
C LEU A 173 -2.57 -13.56 11.17
N PHE A 174 -1.49 -12.81 11.29
CA PHE A 174 -0.96 -11.99 10.20
C PHE A 174 -0.37 -12.84 9.06
N ALA A 175 0.32 -13.92 9.37
CA ALA A 175 0.83 -14.84 8.35
C ALA A 175 -0.31 -15.49 7.54
N GLU A 176 -1.39 -15.88 8.23
CA GLU A 176 -2.56 -16.51 7.61
C GLU A 176 -3.39 -15.53 6.78
N HIS A 177 -3.68 -14.34 7.31
CA HIS A 177 -4.70 -13.46 6.75
C HIS A 177 -4.15 -12.19 6.08
N VAL A 178 -3.00 -11.66 6.54
CA VAL A 178 -2.42 -10.42 5.99
C VAL A 178 -1.28 -10.71 5.02
N GLY A 179 -0.52 -11.78 5.25
CA GLY A 179 0.61 -12.19 4.41
C GLY A 179 1.96 -11.65 4.87
N ILE A 180 1.99 -10.67 5.78
CA ILE A 180 3.21 -10.09 6.32
C ILE A 180 3.06 -9.85 7.82
N GLY A 181 4.18 -9.84 8.57
CA GLY A 181 4.14 -9.80 10.04
C GLY A 181 3.65 -8.47 10.61
N PRO A 182 3.10 -8.48 11.86
CA PRO A 182 2.55 -7.28 12.49
C PRO A 182 3.59 -6.17 12.69
N LYS A 183 4.85 -6.50 12.96
CA LYS A 183 5.94 -5.53 13.06
C LYS A 183 6.11 -4.71 11.79
N TRP A 184 6.04 -5.37 10.61
CA TRP A 184 6.15 -4.71 9.32
C TRP A 184 4.96 -3.77 9.10
N VAL A 185 3.73 -4.22 9.40
CA VAL A 185 2.50 -3.44 9.22
C VAL A 185 2.54 -2.19 10.11
N ILE A 186 2.90 -2.32 11.40
CA ILE A 186 3.08 -1.18 12.30
C ILE A 186 4.07 -0.18 11.70
N ARG A 187 5.27 -0.63 11.33
CA ARG A 187 6.31 0.24 10.75
C ARG A 187 5.83 0.93 9.48
N ARG A 188 5.14 0.20 8.60
CA ARG A 188 4.64 0.77 7.34
C ARG A 188 3.70 1.95 7.58
N TYR A 189 2.75 1.80 8.50
CA TYR A 189 1.81 2.89 8.79
C TYR A 189 2.48 4.05 9.52
N ARG A 190 3.38 3.79 10.48
CA ARG A 190 4.14 4.86 11.17
C ARG A 190 4.99 5.66 10.19
N LEU A 191 5.72 4.99 9.31
CA LEU A 191 6.51 5.65 8.28
C LEU A 191 5.65 6.44 7.29
N HIS A 192 4.45 5.95 6.97
CA HIS A 192 3.53 6.69 6.11
C HIS A 192 3.07 8.00 6.76
N GLU A 193 2.74 7.99 8.05
CA GLU A 193 2.39 9.23 8.78
C GLU A 193 3.52 10.25 8.75
N VAL A 194 4.76 9.78 8.89
CA VAL A 194 5.93 10.65 8.79
C VAL A 194 6.05 11.26 7.40
N THR A 195 5.91 10.46 6.34
CA THR A 195 5.97 10.98 4.97
C THR A 195 4.85 11.99 4.69
N GLN A 196 3.66 11.78 5.25
CA GLN A 196 2.56 12.77 5.15
C GLN A 196 2.89 14.09 5.87
N ARG A 197 3.48 14.01 7.08
CA ARG A 197 3.90 15.22 7.82
C ARG A 197 4.99 15.99 7.06
N MET A 198 5.92 15.29 6.42
CA MET A 198 6.94 15.90 5.57
C MET A 198 6.32 16.58 4.36
N ALA A 199 5.35 15.95 3.71
CA ALA A 199 4.61 16.54 2.61
C ALA A 199 3.86 17.83 3.03
N ALA A 200 3.49 17.94 4.30
CA ALA A 200 2.93 19.14 4.91
C ALA A 200 4.00 20.19 5.36
N GLY A 201 5.29 19.96 5.05
CA GLY A 201 6.40 20.89 5.35
C GLY A 201 7.02 20.73 6.74
N ALA A 202 6.68 19.69 7.49
CA ALA A 202 7.28 19.44 8.80
C ALA A 202 8.74 18.95 8.68
N ARG A 203 9.61 19.48 9.54
CA ARG A 203 10.96 18.92 9.71
C ARG A 203 10.88 17.66 10.57
N VAL A 204 11.57 16.63 10.17
CA VAL A 204 11.62 15.34 10.87
C VAL A 204 12.98 15.15 11.53
N ASP A 205 12.96 14.92 12.85
CA ASP A 205 14.11 14.39 13.56
C ASP A 205 14.15 12.87 13.37
N TRP A 206 15.02 12.41 12.49
CA TRP A 206 15.15 10.99 12.14
C TRP A 206 15.66 10.12 13.28
N ALA A 207 16.46 10.68 14.18
CA ALA A 207 16.99 9.93 15.33
C ALA A 207 15.90 9.71 16.37
N ALA A 208 15.15 10.76 16.71
CA ALA A 208 14.00 10.65 17.60
C ALA A 208 12.95 9.69 17.02
N LEU A 209 12.62 9.83 15.74
CA LEU A 209 11.68 8.93 15.06
C LEU A 209 12.12 7.48 15.09
N ALA A 210 13.39 7.19 14.82
CA ALA A 210 13.91 5.81 14.87
C ALA A 210 13.73 5.21 16.26
N ALA A 211 14.02 5.99 17.31
CA ALA A 211 13.84 5.57 18.70
C ALA A 211 12.35 5.31 19.03
N ASP A 212 11.45 6.22 18.65
CA ASP A 212 10.00 6.09 18.86
C ASP A 212 9.42 4.86 18.17
N LEU A 213 9.91 4.54 16.98
CA LEU A 213 9.52 3.35 16.22
C LEU A 213 10.18 2.06 16.74
N GLY A 214 11.00 2.14 17.78
CA GLY A 214 11.64 1.00 18.42
C GLY A 214 12.73 0.34 17.57
N TYR A 215 13.45 1.13 16.76
CA TYR A 215 14.66 0.67 16.11
C TYR A 215 15.83 0.63 17.10
N ALA A 216 16.70 -0.36 16.97
CA ALA A 216 17.87 -0.51 17.82
C ALA A 216 18.91 0.59 17.56
N ASP A 217 19.04 1.00 16.30
CA ASP A 217 19.96 2.03 15.84
C ASP A 217 19.46 2.70 14.55
N GLN A 218 20.08 3.82 14.20
CA GLN A 218 19.75 4.59 13.00
C GLN A 218 20.07 3.82 11.71
N ALA A 219 21.10 2.98 11.69
CA ALA A 219 21.44 2.21 10.49
C ALA A 219 20.36 1.17 10.17
N HIS A 220 19.79 0.53 11.19
CA HIS A 220 18.65 -0.38 11.03
C HIS A 220 17.41 0.37 10.49
N PHE A 221 17.12 1.55 11.05
CA PHE A 221 16.04 2.40 10.56
C PHE A 221 16.24 2.78 9.08
N VAL A 222 17.44 3.27 8.70
CA VAL A 222 17.75 3.66 7.32
C VAL A 222 17.60 2.48 6.36
N ARG A 223 18.07 1.27 6.75
CA ARG A 223 17.89 0.06 5.92
C ARG A 223 16.42 -0.28 5.68
N ASP A 224 15.60 -0.29 6.73
CA ASP A 224 14.18 -0.60 6.64
C ASP A 224 13.42 0.47 5.84
N PHE A 225 13.72 1.74 6.06
CA PHE A 225 13.13 2.84 5.30
C PHE A 225 13.47 2.70 3.82
N THR A 226 14.76 2.51 3.49
CA THR A 226 15.21 2.35 2.10
C THR A 226 14.58 1.12 1.44
N ALA A 227 14.47 -0.01 2.15
CA ALA A 227 13.80 -1.19 1.63
C ALA A 227 12.33 -0.94 1.31
N MET A 228 11.66 -0.08 2.08
CA MET A 228 10.23 0.23 1.92
C MET A 228 9.97 1.35 0.90
N PHE A 229 10.80 2.39 0.89
CA PHE A 229 10.58 3.60 0.08
C PHE A 229 11.55 3.73 -1.11
N GLY A 230 12.54 2.85 -1.25
CA GLY A 230 13.49 2.84 -2.36
C GLY A 230 14.61 3.87 -2.27
N GLU A 231 14.61 4.74 -1.25
CA GLU A 231 15.61 5.76 -1.02
C GLU A 231 15.83 6.02 0.48
N THR A 232 16.91 6.69 0.83
CA THR A 232 17.22 7.01 2.23
C THR A 232 16.25 8.05 2.81
N PRO A 233 16.03 8.08 4.14
CA PRO A 233 15.19 9.09 4.79
C PRO A 233 15.58 10.52 4.44
N THR A 234 16.90 10.80 4.40
CA THR A 234 17.42 12.14 4.07
C THR A 234 17.22 12.49 2.59
N GLY A 235 17.39 11.53 1.67
CA GLY A 235 17.09 11.71 0.25
C GLY A 235 15.60 12.00 0.02
N TYR A 236 14.75 11.22 0.67
CA TYR A 236 13.30 11.41 0.66
C TYR A 236 12.92 12.84 1.12
N ALA A 237 13.48 13.28 2.27
CA ALA A 237 13.24 14.63 2.81
C ALA A 237 13.72 15.74 1.86
N ALA A 238 14.94 15.61 1.32
CA ALA A 238 15.51 16.62 0.43
C ALA A 238 14.65 16.81 -0.83
N ARG A 239 14.14 15.73 -1.40
CA ARG A 239 13.28 15.76 -2.57
C ARG A 239 11.94 16.48 -2.29
N TYR A 240 11.30 16.17 -1.17
CA TYR A 240 10.06 16.86 -0.78
C TYR A 240 10.24 18.37 -0.59
N HIS A 241 11.37 18.80 -0.01
CA HIS A 241 11.67 20.23 0.14
C HIS A 241 11.85 20.93 -1.21
N GLN A 242 12.48 20.27 -2.18
CA GLN A 242 12.62 20.80 -3.54
C GLN A 242 11.27 20.91 -4.25
N GLU A 243 10.40 19.93 -4.09
CA GLU A 243 9.05 19.91 -4.68
C GLU A 243 8.17 21.02 -4.14
N ILE A 244 8.12 21.19 -2.81
CA ILE A 244 7.37 22.26 -2.17
C ILE A 244 7.88 23.63 -2.64
N SER A 245 9.21 23.78 -2.79
CA SER A 245 9.82 25.03 -3.29
C SER A 245 9.44 25.31 -4.74
N ARG A 246 9.43 24.31 -5.60
CA ARG A 246 9.01 24.45 -7.01
C ARG A 246 7.51 24.81 -7.13
N GLN A 247 6.63 24.15 -6.36
CA GLN A 247 5.21 24.45 -6.37
C GLN A 247 4.93 25.90 -5.91
N ARG A 248 5.57 26.34 -4.82
CA ARG A 248 5.44 27.73 -4.35
C ARG A 248 5.95 28.75 -5.37
N SER A 249 6.97 28.40 -6.14
CA SER A 249 7.49 29.29 -7.21
C SER A 249 6.58 29.30 -8.45
N ALA A 250 5.88 28.21 -8.74
CA ALA A 250 4.91 28.13 -9.82
C ALA A 250 3.58 28.83 -9.50
N ASP A 251 3.19 28.82 -8.22
CA ASP A 251 1.96 29.46 -7.72
C ASP A 251 2.16 30.95 -7.33
N ALA A 252 3.39 31.47 -7.42
CA ALA A 252 3.63 32.89 -7.18
C ALA A 252 3.04 33.71 -8.34
N PRO A 253 2.08 34.62 -8.08
CA PRO A 253 1.53 35.49 -9.13
C PRO A 253 2.67 36.30 -9.72
N GLY A 254 2.84 36.22 -11.05
CA GLY A 254 3.86 36.97 -11.77
C GLY A 254 3.70 38.46 -11.43
N SER A 255 4.74 39.00 -10.81
CA SER A 255 4.85 40.46 -10.61
C SER A 255 5.03 41.09 -11.98
N THR A 256 3.98 41.68 -12.47
CA THR A 256 4.02 42.64 -13.59
C THR A 256 3.85 44.01 -13.00
#